data_d63a28b279812719ded1a4177f82cf83
#
_entry.id   d63a28b279812719ded1a4177f82cf83
#
_cell.length_a   1.000
_cell.length_b   1.000
_cell.length_c   1.000
_cell.angle_alpha   90.00
_cell.angle_beta   90.00
_cell.angle_gamma   90.00
#
_symmetry.space_group_name_H-M   'P 1'
#
loop_
_entity.id
_entity.type
_entity.pdbx_description
1 polymer ?
#
loop_
_entity_poly.entity_id
_entity_poly.type
_entity_poly.pdbx_seq_one_letter_code
_entity_poly.pdbx_strand_id
1 'polypeptide(L)'
;IYTTVHTLSLHDALPIPPRAPGATTQMLAWADRTRALPSTELSLEITRLIDIPDTQRIPAHDLQLAIALGQTHLASDLPRALAAVQKLLANQAEEARALHPLARLVAARLAEQKRVEDQLERQNQQLRDQQRRIDQLNERLEAMRAIERSLLAPRSNGGANGHSAPVTRP
;
A
#
# COMPACT_ATOMS: atom_id res chain seq x y z
N ILE A 1 -1.32 -73.47 37.25
CA ILE A 1 -1.31 -72.00 37.34
C ILE A 1 -1.27 -71.46 35.91
N TYR A 2 -2.45 -71.10 35.34
CA TYR A 2 -2.55 -70.53 33.99
C TYR A 2 -2.65 -69.02 34.12
N THR A 3 -1.62 -68.31 33.64
CA THR A 3 -1.63 -66.84 33.59
C THR A 3 -2.29 -66.41 32.28
N THR A 4 -3.49 -65.88 32.37
CA THR A 4 -4.23 -65.33 31.22
C THR A 4 -3.66 -63.95 30.92
N VAL A 5 -2.94 -63.83 29.79
CA VAL A 5 -2.47 -62.54 29.29
C VAL A 5 -3.65 -61.87 28.58
N HIS A 6 -4.25 -60.85 29.15
CA HIS A 6 -5.17 -59.99 28.49
C HIS A 6 -4.43 -59.12 27.46
N THR A 7 -4.50 -59.52 26.20
CA THR A 7 -4.10 -58.67 25.07
C THR A 7 -5.15 -57.54 24.97
N LEU A 8 -4.81 -56.34 25.43
CA LEU A 8 -5.58 -55.13 25.15
C LEU A 8 -5.60 -54.91 23.64
N SER A 9 -6.76 -55.18 23.03
CA SER A 9 -6.99 -54.95 21.60
C SER A 9 -6.96 -53.45 21.35
N LEU A 10 -6.03 -52.99 20.53
CA LEU A 10 -5.86 -51.59 20.12
C LEU A 10 -7.01 -51.05 19.24
N HIS A 11 -8.12 -51.79 19.12
CA HIS A 11 -9.27 -51.51 18.24
C HIS A 11 -10.44 -50.78 18.92
N ASP A 12 -10.33 -50.50 20.26
CA ASP A 12 -11.37 -49.74 20.97
C ASP A 12 -11.04 -48.22 21.08
N ALA A 13 -10.23 -47.68 20.16
CA ALA A 13 -10.16 -46.24 20.01
C ALA A 13 -11.50 -45.73 19.48
N LEU A 14 -12.35 -45.21 20.37
CA LEU A 14 -13.56 -44.49 20.00
C LEU A 14 -13.20 -43.47 18.92
N PRO A 15 -13.96 -43.39 17.82
CA PRO A 15 -13.70 -42.36 16.79
C PRO A 15 -13.82 -40.98 17.47
N ILE A 16 -12.70 -40.26 17.53
CA ILE A 16 -12.68 -38.87 17.99
C ILE A 16 -13.63 -38.11 17.06
N PRO A 17 -14.74 -37.56 17.55
CA PRO A 17 -15.65 -36.82 16.68
C PRO A 17 -14.88 -35.67 16.03
N PRO A 18 -15.12 -35.40 14.73
CA PRO A 18 -14.45 -34.31 14.05
C PRO A 18 -14.74 -33.00 14.80
N ARG A 19 -13.70 -32.47 15.45
CA ARG A 19 -13.80 -31.20 16.16
C ARG A 19 -14.10 -30.10 15.14
N ALA A 20 -15.18 -29.34 15.37
CA ALA A 20 -15.49 -28.21 14.52
C ALA A 20 -14.25 -27.32 14.37
N PRO A 21 -13.92 -26.85 13.15
CA PRO A 21 -12.74 -26.04 12.94
C PRO A 21 -12.79 -24.79 13.83
N GLY A 22 -11.71 -24.53 14.56
CA GLY A 22 -11.62 -23.37 15.44
C GLY A 22 -11.72 -22.05 14.68
N ALA A 23 -12.05 -20.95 15.36
CA ALA A 23 -12.22 -19.62 14.75
C ALA A 23 -11.03 -19.21 13.88
N THR A 24 -9.81 -19.51 14.30
CA THR A 24 -8.59 -19.23 13.50
C THR A 24 -8.56 -20.03 12.21
N THR A 25 -8.93 -21.31 12.23
CA THR A 25 -8.96 -22.16 11.02
C THR A 25 -10.02 -21.68 10.04
N GLN A 26 -11.19 -21.29 10.54
CA GLN A 26 -12.26 -20.71 9.71
C GLN A 26 -11.81 -19.40 9.08
N MET A 27 -11.12 -18.56 9.84
CA MET A 27 -10.59 -17.27 9.35
C MET A 27 -9.52 -17.48 8.26
N LEU A 28 -8.61 -18.44 8.44
CA LEU A 28 -7.60 -18.77 7.43
C LEU A 28 -8.25 -19.28 6.14
N ALA A 29 -9.24 -20.18 6.25
CA ALA A 29 -9.97 -20.68 5.09
C ALA A 29 -10.76 -19.57 4.37
N TRP A 30 -11.29 -18.60 5.12
CA TRP A 30 -11.93 -17.42 4.54
C TRP A 30 -10.89 -16.52 3.84
N ALA A 31 -9.76 -16.25 4.48
CA ALA A 31 -8.69 -15.43 3.93
C ALA A 31 -8.11 -16.01 2.63
N ASP A 32 -7.97 -17.34 2.56
CA ASP A 32 -7.49 -18.03 1.37
C ASP A 32 -8.48 -17.88 0.19
N ARG A 33 -9.78 -18.04 0.45
CA ARG A 33 -10.82 -17.80 -0.56
C ARG A 33 -10.84 -16.35 -1.03
N THR A 34 -10.76 -15.39 -0.10
CA THR A 34 -10.80 -13.96 -0.41
C THR A 34 -9.59 -13.53 -1.23
N ARG A 35 -8.42 -14.17 -1.01
CA ARG A 35 -7.21 -13.92 -1.78
C ARG A 35 -7.35 -14.28 -3.27
N ALA A 36 -8.21 -15.23 -3.61
CA ALA A 36 -8.45 -15.65 -4.98
C ALA A 36 -9.53 -14.80 -5.70
N LEU A 37 -10.18 -13.87 -5.00
CA LEU A 37 -11.23 -13.04 -5.57
C LEU A 37 -10.66 -12.00 -6.56
N PRO A 38 -11.37 -11.76 -7.67
CA PRO A 38 -11.09 -10.60 -8.52
C PRO A 38 -11.39 -9.30 -7.77
N SER A 39 -10.78 -8.20 -8.22
CA SER A 39 -10.87 -6.89 -7.54
C SER A 39 -12.31 -6.39 -7.35
N THR A 40 -13.20 -6.67 -8.29
CA THR A 40 -14.62 -6.32 -8.22
C THR A 40 -15.35 -7.05 -7.10
N GLU A 41 -15.13 -8.35 -6.95
CA GLU A 41 -15.73 -9.16 -5.89
C GLU A 41 -15.13 -8.83 -4.53
N LEU A 42 -13.82 -8.56 -4.49
CA LEU A 42 -13.16 -8.09 -3.27
C LEU A 42 -13.77 -6.76 -2.78
N SER A 43 -14.05 -5.83 -3.69
CA SER A 43 -14.69 -4.55 -3.36
C SER A 43 -16.11 -4.73 -2.82
N LEU A 44 -16.88 -5.66 -3.39
CA LEU A 44 -18.22 -6.01 -2.88
C LEU A 44 -18.14 -6.62 -1.49
N GLU A 45 -17.17 -7.51 -1.24
CA GLU A 45 -16.99 -8.12 0.08
C GLU A 45 -16.56 -7.07 1.13
N ILE A 46 -15.70 -6.13 0.78
CA ILE A 46 -15.33 -4.99 1.65
C ILE A 46 -16.56 -4.16 1.99
N THR A 47 -17.39 -3.82 0.99
CA THR A 47 -18.62 -3.06 1.19
C THR A 47 -19.56 -3.80 2.13
N ARG A 48 -19.77 -5.11 1.90
CA ARG A 48 -20.59 -5.96 2.76
C ARG A 48 -20.10 -5.94 4.22
N LEU A 49 -18.78 -6.02 4.44
CA LEU A 49 -18.19 -6.02 5.78
C LEU A 49 -18.31 -4.65 6.48
N ILE A 50 -18.30 -3.56 5.72
CA ILE A 50 -18.49 -2.19 6.24
C ILE A 50 -19.95 -1.99 6.64
N ASP A 51 -20.89 -2.46 5.84
CA ASP A 51 -22.33 -2.27 6.02
C ASP A 51 -22.94 -3.12 7.15
N ILE A 52 -22.15 -4.01 7.77
CA ILE A 52 -22.62 -4.80 8.90
C ILE A 52 -22.93 -3.85 10.08
N PRO A 53 -24.19 -3.81 10.56
CA PRO A 53 -24.57 -3.01 11.71
C PRO A 53 -23.77 -3.41 12.98
N ASP A 54 -23.48 -2.45 13.84
CA ASP A 54 -22.71 -2.70 15.08
C ASP A 54 -23.36 -3.76 15.97
N THR A 55 -24.70 -3.88 15.94
CA THR A 55 -25.48 -4.88 16.69
C THR A 55 -25.23 -6.32 16.21
N GLN A 56 -24.79 -6.50 14.97
CA GLN A 56 -24.49 -7.81 14.36
C GLN A 56 -23.00 -8.03 14.14
N ARG A 57 -22.18 -7.05 14.53
CA ARG A 57 -20.75 -7.07 14.31
C ARG A 57 -20.07 -7.98 15.33
N ILE A 58 -19.47 -9.06 14.83
CA ILE A 58 -18.65 -9.97 15.63
C ILE A 58 -17.15 -9.66 15.43
N PRO A 59 -16.27 -10.02 16.37
CA PRO A 59 -14.83 -9.76 16.28
C PRO A 59 -14.18 -10.27 14.99
N ALA A 60 -14.68 -11.38 14.44
CA ALA A 60 -14.20 -11.94 13.19
C ALA A 60 -14.36 -10.97 11.99
N HIS A 61 -15.43 -10.17 11.96
CA HIS A 61 -15.67 -9.22 10.87
C HIS A 61 -14.61 -8.12 10.81
N ASP A 62 -14.09 -7.66 11.96
CA ASP A 62 -13.02 -6.67 11.99
C ASP A 62 -11.71 -7.25 11.39
N LEU A 63 -11.41 -8.52 11.65
CA LEU A 63 -10.24 -9.18 11.06
C LEU A 63 -10.43 -9.46 9.56
N GLN A 64 -11.64 -9.89 9.16
CA GLN A 64 -11.99 -10.05 7.74
C GLN A 64 -11.83 -8.74 6.98
N LEU A 65 -12.36 -7.65 7.51
CA LEU A 65 -12.23 -6.32 6.91
C LEU A 65 -10.76 -5.91 6.78
N ALA A 66 -9.95 -6.12 7.81
CA ALA A 66 -8.53 -5.80 7.77
C ALA A 66 -7.77 -6.60 6.70
N ILE A 67 -8.05 -7.91 6.59
CA ILE A 67 -7.43 -8.76 5.57
C ILE A 67 -7.87 -8.35 4.17
N ALA A 68 -9.16 -8.08 3.95
CA ALA A 68 -9.69 -7.65 2.66
C ALA A 68 -9.12 -6.30 2.22
N LEU A 69 -9.09 -5.30 3.11
CA LEU A 69 -8.49 -3.99 2.84
C LEU A 69 -6.98 -4.08 2.56
N GLY A 70 -6.27 -4.97 3.26
CA GLY A 70 -4.84 -5.20 3.02
C GLY A 70 -4.52 -5.81 1.64
N GLN A 71 -5.53 -6.36 0.94
CA GLN A 71 -5.37 -6.93 -0.40
C GLN A 71 -5.65 -5.94 -1.53
N THR A 72 -6.28 -4.79 -1.26
CA THR A 72 -6.59 -3.80 -2.29
C THR A 72 -5.35 -3.10 -2.83
N HIS A 73 -4.24 -3.10 -2.08
CA HIS A 73 -3.01 -2.33 -2.37
C HIS A 73 -3.26 -0.83 -2.57
N LEU A 74 -4.37 -0.31 -2.06
CA LEU A 74 -4.66 1.12 -2.07
C LEU A 74 -4.09 1.78 -0.81
N ALA A 75 -3.30 2.83 -0.99
CA ALA A 75 -2.69 3.57 0.13
C ALA A 75 -3.72 4.11 1.15
N SER A 76 -4.95 4.42 0.68
CA SER A 76 -6.07 4.86 1.53
C SER A 76 -6.64 3.76 2.42
N ASP A 77 -6.52 2.49 2.03
CA ASP A 77 -7.15 1.36 2.71
C ASP A 77 -6.28 0.80 3.82
N LEU A 78 -4.96 0.96 3.72
CA LEU A 78 -4.01 0.44 4.68
C LEU A 78 -4.19 1.01 6.11
N PRO A 79 -4.40 2.33 6.32
CA PRO A 79 -4.72 2.86 7.64
C PRO A 79 -6.03 2.31 8.20
N ARG A 80 -7.04 2.09 7.35
CA ARG A 80 -8.34 1.52 7.73
C ARG A 80 -8.19 0.06 8.16
N ALA A 81 -7.38 -0.71 7.43
CA ALA A 81 -7.05 -2.09 7.78
C ALA A 81 -6.35 -2.18 9.14
N LEU A 82 -5.36 -1.31 9.38
CA LEU A 82 -4.66 -1.23 10.68
C LEU A 82 -5.62 -0.86 11.82
N ALA A 83 -6.52 0.10 11.61
CA ALA A 83 -7.52 0.49 12.61
C ALA A 83 -8.47 -0.67 12.95
N ALA A 84 -8.92 -1.46 11.97
CA ALA A 84 -9.77 -2.62 12.18
C ALA A 84 -9.06 -3.70 13.01
N VAL A 85 -7.79 -4.00 12.73
CA VAL A 85 -7.00 -4.93 13.54
C VAL A 85 -6.79 -4.42 14.96
N GLN A 86 -6.48 -3.14 15.14
CA GLN A 86 -6.31 -2.53 16.46
C GLN A 86 -7.59 -2.60 17.29
N LYS A 87 -8.75 -2.35 16.67
CA LYS A 87 -10.07 -2.51 17.30
C LYS A 87 -10.27 -3.93 17.78
N LEU A 88 -9.95 -4.93 16.97
CA LEU A 88 -10.01 -6.34 17.37
C LEU A 88 -9.08 -6.65 18.54
N LEU A 89 -7.82 -6.19 18.51
CA LEU A 89 -6.83 -6.43 19.55
C LEU A 89 -7.19 -5.76 20.89
N ALA A 90 -7.93 -4.65 20.84
CA ALA A 90 -8.46 -3.98 22.05
C ALA A 90 -9.67 -4.71 22.65
N ASN A 91 -10.36 -5.53 21.89
CA ASN A 91 -11.52 -6.29 22.35
C ASN A 91 -11.08 -7.47 23.23
N GLN A 92 -11.56 -7.51 24.49
CA GLN A 92 -11.20 -8.52 25.48
C GLN A 92 -12.18 -9.71 25.56
N ALA A 93 -13.23 -9.74 24.73
CA ALA A 93 -14.15 -10.86 24.65
C ALA A 93 -13.39 -12.16 24.29
N GLU A 94 -13.86 -13.29 24.79
CA GLU A 94 -13.22 -14.59 24.58
C GLU A 94 -13.09 -14.93 23.09
N GLU A 95 -14.13 -14.64 22.31
CA GLU A 95 -14.14 -14.84 20.86
C GLU A 95 -13.08 -13.99 20.15
N ALA A 96 -12.86 -12.76 20.61
CA ALA A 96 -11.81 -11.88 20.07
C ALA A 96 -10.41 -12.41 20.43
N ARG A 97 -10.22 -12.85 21.69
CA ARG A 97 -8.95 -13.39 22.18
C ARG A 97 -8.49 -14.61 21.39
N ALA A 98 -9.41 -15.46 20.94
CA ALA A 98 -9.10 -16.60 20.09
C ALA A 98 -8.47 -16.19 18.75
N LEU A 99 -8.77 -14.97 18.26
CA LEU A 99 -8.25 -14.42 17.01
C LEU A 99 -7.00 -13.53 17.21
N HIS A 100 -6.66 -13.13 18.44
CA HIS A 100 -5.52 -12.23 18.71
C HIS A 100 -4.19 -12.70 18.12
N PRO A 101 -3.80 -14.01 18.19
CA PRO A 101 -2.55 -14.43 17.59
C PRO A 101 -2.49 -14.13 16.07
N LEU A 102 -3.58 -14.44 15.34
CA LEU A 102 -3.69 -14.17 13.94
C LEU A 102 -3.77 -12.66 13.65
N ALA A 103 -4.51 -11.90 14.45
CA ALA A 103 -4.61 -10.45 14.34
C ALA A 103 -3.25 -9.76 14.51
N ARG A 104 -2.41 -10.22 15.45
CA ARG A 104 -1.04 -9.69 15.61
C ARG A 104 -0.17 -9.95 14.38
N LEU A 105 -0.28 -11.14 13.78
CA LEU A 105 0.44 -11.46 12.55
C LEU A 105 -0.01 -10.56 11.39
N VAL A 106 -1.32 -10.36 11.23
CA VAL A 106 -1.87 -9.47 10.21
C VAL A 106 -1.45 -8.02 10.46
N ALA A 107 -1.51 -7.55 11.72
CA ALA A 107 -1.06 -6.21 12.10
C ALA A 107 0.42 -5.98 11.74
N ALA A 108 1.29 -6.93 12.06
CA ALA A 108 2.72 -6.85 11.74
C ALA A 108 2.95 -6.77 10.23
N ARG A 109 2.23 -7.57 9.44
CA ARG A 109 2.31 -7.53 7.98
C ARG A 109 1.84 -6.19 7.40
N LEU A 110 0.69 -5.69 7.86
CA LEU A 110 0.15 -4.40 7.41
C LEU A 110 1.07 -3.22 7.80
N ALA A 111 1.68 -3.27 8.99
CA ALA A 111 2.64 -2.26 9.43
C ALA A 111 3.90 -2.26 8.56
N GLU A 112 4.41 -3.43 8.19
CA GLU A 112 5.57 -3.53 7.28
C GLU A 112 5.21 -3.07 5.86
N GLN A 113 4.03 -3.43 5.36
CA GLN A 113 3.54 -2.92 4.08
C GLN A 113 3.49 -1.40 4.08
N LYS A 114 2.91 -0.79 5.13
CA LYS A 114 2.88 0.66 5.27
C LYS A 114 4.28 1.28 5.27
N ARG A 115 5.21 0.67 5.96
CA ARG A 115 6.60 1.15 6.00
C ARG A 115 7.25 1.17 4.61
N VAL A 116 7.01 0.11 3.82
CA VAL A 116 7.53 0.00 2.44
C VAL A 116 6.89 1.05 1.53
N GLU A 117 5.57 1.26 1.63
CA GLU A 117 4.86 2.28 0.86
C GLU A 117 5.35 3.69 1.22
N ASP A 118 5.51 4.01 2.51
CA ASP A 118 6.05 5.30 2.98
C ASP A 118 7.49 5.52 2.50
N GLN A 119 8.29 4.47 2.38
CA GLN A 119 9.65 4.54 1.86
C GLN A 119 9.66 4.79 0.35
N LEU A 120 8.81 4.10 -0.39
CA LEU A 120 8.65 4.28 -1.84
C LEU A 120 8.19 5.71 -2.18
N GLU A 121 7.23 6.24 -1.43
CA GLU A 121 6.77 7.62 -1.63
C GLU A 121 7.90 8.63 -1.38
N ARG A 122 8.69 8.45 -0.32
CA ARG A 122 9.88 9.29 -0.05
C ARG A 122 10.89 9.23 -1.20
N GLN A 123 11.17 8.04 -1.73
CA GLN A 123 12.08 7.89 -2.87
C GLN A 123 11.52 8.58 -4.14
N ASN A 124 10.24 8.41 -4.42
CA ASN A 124 9.58 9.07 -5.54
C ASN A 124 9.64 10.61 -5.40
N GLN A 125 9.45 11.13 -4.20
CA GLN A 125 9.58 12.56 -3.96
C GLN A 125 11.00 13.05 -4.20
N GLN A 126 12.02 12.32 -3.72
CA GLN A 126 13.43 12.65 -3.96
C GLN A 126 13.76 12.66 -5.46
N LEU A 127 13.26 11.68 -6.22
CA LEU A 127 13.46 11.63 -7.68
C LEU A 127 12.83 12.85 -8.37
N ARG A 128 11.62 13.25 -7.99
CA ARG A 128 10.97 14.45 -8.54
C ARG A 128 11.76 15.72 -8.22
N ASP A 129 12.31 15.81 -7.00
CA ASP A 129 13.12 16.96 -6.58
C ASP A 129 14.46 17.02 -7.36
N GLN A 130 15.10 15.86 -7.56
CA GLN A 130 16.31 15.76 -8.39
C GLN A 130 16.03 16.16 -9.83
N GLN A 131 14.93 15.69 -10.41
CA GLN A 131 14.55 16.06 -11.77
C GLN A 131 14.34 17.57 -11.91
N ARG A 132 13.58 18.18 -10.99
CA ARG A 132 13.40 19.65 -10.97
C ARG A 132 14.74 20.41 -10.89
N ARG A 133 15.68 19.89 -10.11
CA ARG A 133 17.01 20.49 -10.00
C ARG A 133 17.82 20.37 -11.28
N ILE A 134 17.73 19.24 -11.97
CA ILE A 134 18.35 19.04 -13.29
C ILE A 134 17.77 20.03 -14.31
N ASP A 135 16.46 20.16 -14.36
CA ASP A 135 15.78 21.08 -15.27
C ASP A 135 16.21 22.54 -15.04
N GLN A 136 16.27 22.97 -13.77
CA GLN A 136 16.77 24.31 -13.40
C GLN A 136 18.24 24.54 -13.81
N LEU A 137 19.09 23.51 -13.66
CA LEU A 137 20.50 23.62 -14.08
C LEU A 137 20.62 23.71 -15.59
N ASN A 138 19.83 22.95 -16.34
CA ASN A 138 19.79 23.01 -17.79
C ASN A 138 19.32 24.38 -18.29
N GLU A 139 18.27 24.95 -17.72
CA GLU A 139 17.82 26.31 -18.03
C GLU A 139 18.91 27.34 -17.78
N ARG A 140 19.65 27.25 -16.65
CA ARG A 140 20.76 28.14 -16.35
C ARG A 140 21.90 28.01 -17.36
N LEU A 141 22.24 26.77 -17.74
CA LEU A 141 23.27 26.52 -18.77
C LEU A 141 22.86 27.08 -20.11
N GLU A 142 21.61 26.95 -20.52
CA GLU A 142 21.13 27.53 -21.78
C GLU A 142 21.12 29.06 -21.73
N ALA A 143 20.73 29.66 -20.61
CA ALA A 143 20.80 31.11 -20.44
C ALA A 143 22.26 31.62 -20.53
N MET A 144 23.23 30.94 -19.90
CA MET A 144 24.65 31.28 -19.99
C MET A 144 25.16 31.15 -21.41
N ARG A 145 24.83 30.09 -22.14
CA ARG A 145 25.19 29.91 -23.55
C ARG A 145 24.57 30.99 -24.44
N ALA A 146 23.36 31.45 -24.16
CA ALA A 146 22.72 32.54 -24.85
C ALA A 146 23.48 33.85 -24.65
N ILE A 147 23.91 34.17 -23.44
CA ILE A 147 24.73 35.35 -23.11
C ILE A 147 26.07 35.26 -23.81
N GLU A 148 26.76 34.12 -23.74
CA GLU A 148 28.05 33.90 -24.42
C GLU A 148 27.94 34.14 -25.93
N ARG A 149 26.90 33.58 -26.58
CA ARG A 149 26.65 33.82 -28.02
C ARG A 149 26.38 35.28 -28.31
N SER A 150 25.68 36.01 -27.44
CA SER A 150 25.42 37.45 -27.61
C SER A 150 26.68 38.31 -27.49
N LEU A 151 27.62 37.90 -26.64
CA LEU A 151 28.90 38.57 -26.45
C LEU A 151 29.89 38.33 -27.62
N LEU A 152 29.83 37.13 -28.21
CA LEU A 152 30.67 36.74 -29.35
C LEU A 152 30.10 37.20 -30.70
N ALA A 153 28.84 37.61 -30.76
CA ALA A 153 28.26 38.16 -31.98
C ALA A 153 28.97 39.48 -32.37
N PRO A 154 29.54 39.61 -33.58
CA PRO A 154 30.19 40.84 -34.01
C PRO A 154 29.16 41.98 -33.94
N ARG A 155 29.49 43.05 -33.19
CA ARG A 155 28.71 44.29 -33.22
C ARG A 155 28.72 44.80 -34.67
N SER A 156 27.64 44.58 -35.40
CA SER A 156 27.41 45.26 -36.67
C SER A 156 27.22 46.75 -36.33
N ASN A 157 28.32 47.50 -36.46
CA ASN A 157 28.33 48.94 -36.37
C ASN A 157 27.52 49.49 -37.55
N GLY A 158 26.22 49.65 -37.39
CA GLY A 158 25.34 50.41 -38.28
C GLY A 158 25.59 51.91 -38.15
N GLY A 159 26.78 52.35 -38.48
CA GLY A 159 27.13 53.75 -38.56
C GLY A 159 27.50 54.14 -39.98
N ALA A 160 26.52 54.32 -40.84
CA ALA A 160 26.69 55.03 -42.09
C ALA A 160 25.52 56.03 -42.23
N ASN A 161 25.61 57.10 -41.45
CA ASN A 161 24.91 58.35 -41.78
C ASN A 161 25.70 59.06 -42.88
N GLY A 162 25.44 58.69 -44.15
CA GLY A 162 25.82 59.45 -45.31
C GLY A 162 24.84 60.61 -45.49
N HIS A 163 25.17 61.75 -44.89
CA HIS A 163 24.57 63.02 -45.21
C HIS A 163 25.08 63.52 -46.55
N SER A 164 24.34 63.34 -47.63
CA SER A 164 24.55 63.99 -48.85
C SER A 164 23.50 65.08 -49.03
N ALA A 165 23.93 66.33 -48.78
CA ALA A 165 23.14 67.53 -49.07
C ALA A 165 23.08 67.78 -50.60
N PRO A 166 22.01 68.27 -51.16
CA PRO A 166 21.91 68.67 -52.58
C PRO A 166 22.51 70.10 -52.77
N VAL A 167 23.49 70.18 -53.63
CA VAL A 167 24.00 71.46 -54.14
C VAL A 167 23.12 71.90 -55.29
N THR A 168 22.39 72.96 -55.08
CA THR A 168 21.77 73.78 -56.11
C THR A 168 22.70 74.82 -56.63
N ARG A 169 22.80 74.93 -57.96
CA ARG A 169 23.23 76.19 -58.68
C ARG A 169 22.92 76.13 -60.17
N PRO A 170 22.90 77.32 -60.78
CA PRO A 170 21.85 78.33 -60.92
C PRO A 170 21.18 78.21 -62.25
#